data_56a68beb2d667292fb7c6a436993705c
#
_entry.id   56a68beb2d667292fb7c6a436993705c
#
_cell.length_a   1.000
_cell.length_b   1.000
_cell.length_c   1.000
_cell.angle_alpha   90.00
_cell.angle_beta   90.00
_cell.angle_gamma   90.00
#
_symmetry.space_group_name_H-M   'P 1'
#
loop_
_entity.id
_entity.type
_entity.pdbx_description
1 polymer ?
#
loop_
_entity_poly.entity_id
_entity_poly.type
_entity_poly.pdbx_seq_one_letter_code
_entity_poly.pdbx_strand_id
1 'polypeptide(L)'
;MAIVPERPSPRLLALISLITLATIFGQGSSSADESGASFWSPGTFANLAAIPGEPGWSFSATYFHATLMGGSNVATADTLPRFPRTTLTVQLDADIKTNVDLAILTPSYTFATPIWGGRLGFNLFIPVGTARTQIDALATGALGPIGFANQNSISDRLISFGDPAPQLSLKWNEGANNFMVYSRGGVPIGDYDPDRIVNLGDGHASWDNGFGYTYFNATTGFEFSAVSGLTYNFTNPHTDYQNGIDWHVDLEASRFLTKQFYVGAVGYTFNQLTGDTGSGATDGPFISRISAVGPEVGYLFPVGEMQGSLSLRGYWEFAAQNRSSGWNTWLAFSIAPTEKAPTVAK
;
A
#
# COMPACT_ATOMS: atom_id res chain seq x y z
N MET A 1 43.42 -12.98 -44.27
CA MET A 1 42.45 -11.98 -44.71
C MET A 1 41.40 -11.89 -43.62
N ALA A 2 41.52 -10.93 -42.72
CA ALA A 2 40.62 -10.79 -41.58
C ALA A 2 39.34 -10.05 -42.05
N ILE A 3 38.18 -10.70 -41.87
CA ILE A 3 36.87 -10.09 -42.15
C ILE A 3 36.61 -9.13 -41.03
N VAL A 4 36.67 -7.82 -41.32
CA VAL A 4 36.22 -6.75 -40.39
C VAL A 4 34.70 -6.78 -40.41
N PRO A 5 34.02 -6.94 -39.28
CA PRO A 5 32.54 -6.87 -39.24
C PRO A 5 32.09 -5.46 -39.62
N GLU A 6 31.25 -5.36 -40.64
CA GLU A 6 30.62 -4.06 -41.02
C GLU A 6 29.77 -3.55 -39.86
N ARG A 7 29.92 -2.26 -39.54
CA ARG A 7 29.07 -1.60 -38.56
C ARG A 7 27.62 -1.59 -39.05
N PRO A 8 26.63 -1.92 -38.22
CA PRO A 8 25.23 -1.89 -38.60
C PRO A 8 24.83 -0.50 -39.09
N SER A 9 24.01 -0.45 -40.13
CA SER A 9 23.58 0.84 -40.69
C SER A 9 22.77 1.65 -39.67
N PRO A 10 22.86 3.01 -39.73
CA PRO A 10 22.08 3.88 -38.82
C PRO A 10 20.57 3.62 -38.84
N ARG A 11 20.05 3.13 -39.99
CA ARG A 11 18.63 2.73 -40.12
C ARG A 11 18.29 1.45 -39.40
N LEU A 12 19.20 0.50 -39.31
CA LEU A 12 19.01 -0.75 -38.55
C LEU A 12 19.07 -0.47 -37.04
N LEU A 13 19.98 0.42 -36.59
CA LEU A 13 20.05 0.86 -35.21
C LEU A 13 18.80 1.68 -34.81
N ALA A 14 18.29 2.54 -35.71
CA ALA A 14 17.06 3.28 -35.49
C ALA A 14 15.83 2.35 -35.44
N LEU A 15 15.78 1.30 -36.27
CA LEU A 15 14.69 0.33 -36.26
C LEU A 15 14.70 -0.52 -34.98
N ILE A 16 15.88 -0.95 -34.53
CA ILE A 16 16.07 -1.66 -33.26
C ILE A 16 15.69 -0.77 -32.08
N SER A 17 16.10 0.51 -32.08
CA SER A 17 15.72 1.48 -31.05
C SER A 17 14.21 1.76 -31.05
N LEU A 18 13.55 1.80 -32.22
CA LEU A 18 12.11 2.03 -32.33
C LEU A 18 11.31 0.79 -31.84
N ILE A 19 11.76 -0.42 -32.16
CA ILE A 19 11.16 -1.66 -31.68
C ILE A 19 11.37 -1.80 -30.17
N THR A 20 12.54 -1.48 -29.65
CA THR A 20 12.84 -1.51 -28.22
C THR A 20 12.02 -0.45 -27.47
N LEU A 21 11.82 0.74 -28.04
CA LEU A 21 10.97 1.78 -27.47
C LEU A 21 9.48 1.35 -27.44
N ALA A 22 8.99 0.76 -28.53
CA ALA A 22 7.60 0.30 -28.62
C ALA A 22 7.31 -0.88 -27.67
N THR A 23 8.29 -1.75 -27.37
CA THR A 23 8.14 -2.84 -26.40
C THR A 23 8.26 -2.36 -24.95
N ILE A 24 8.99 -1.27 -24.68
CA ILE A 24 9.11 -0.69 -23.34
C ILE A 24 7.81 0.06 -22.95
N PHE A 25 7.13 0.69 -23.91
CA PHE A 25 5.86 1.40 -23.66
C PHE A 25 4.61 0.53 -23.82
N GLY A 26 4.75 -0.69 -24.35
CA GLY A 26 3.62 -1.59 -24.59
C GLY A 26 3.45 -2.73 -23.59
N GLN A 27 4.36 -2.85 -22.60
CA GLN A 27 4.23 -3.86 -21.53
C GLN A 27 4.35 -3.12 -20.20
N GLY A 28 3.22 -2.80 -19.60
CA GLY A 28 3.16 -2.36 -18.22
C GLY A 28 3.95 -3.34 -17.35
N SER A 29 4.66 -2.85 -16.36
CA SER A 29 5.18 -3.68 -15.28
C SER A 29 4.03 -4.57 -14.79
N SER A 30 4.20 -5.89 -14.74
CA SER A 30 3.19 -6.81 -14.23
C SER A 30 3.02 -6.59 -12.73
N SER A 31 2.30 -5.57 -12.36
CA SER A 31 1.74 -5.36 -11.02
C SER A 31 0.30 -5.85 -11.07
N ALA A 32 -0.08 -6.68 -10.11
CA ALA A 32 -1.46 -6.93 -9.82
C ALA A 32 -2.01 -5.69 -9.21
N ASP A 33 -2.61 -4.86 -9.22
CA ASP A 33 -3.08 -3.52 -8.87
C ASP A 33 -2.58 -2.50 -9.91
N GLU A 34 -3.51 -1.81 -10.49
CA GLU A 34 -3.21 -0.69 -11.38
C GLU A 34 -2.33 0.32 -10.61
N SER A 35 -1.24 0.74 -11.11
CA SER A 35 -0.24 1.55 -10.40
C SER A 35 0.60 0.87 -9.30
N GLY A 36 0.39 -0.42 -9.00
CA GLY A 36 1.16 -1.18 -8.00
C GLY A 36 0.89 -0.82 -6.54
N ALA A 37 -0.17 -0.03 -6.27
CA ALA A 37 -0.64 0.33 -4.94
C ALA A 37 -2.08 -0.13 -4.75
N SER A 38 -2.41 -0.64 -3.57
CA SER A 38 -3.77 -0.99 -3.19
C SER A 38 -4.39 0.10 -2.31
N PHE A 39 -5.70 0.27 -2.36
CA PHE A 39 -6.44 1.17 -1.46
C PHE A 39 -6.13 0.89 0.01
N TRP A 40 -6.09 -0.38 0.40
CA TRP A 40 -5.71 -0.73 1.75
C TRP A 40 -4.19 -0.63 1.91
N SER A 41 -3.75 0.28 2.78
CA SER A 41 -2.35 0.35 3.21
C SER A 41 -2.13 -0.61 4.38
N PRO A 42 -1.49 -1.78 4.18
CA PRO A 42 -1.25 -2.74 5.26
C PRO A 42 -0.50 -2.10 6.42
N GLY A 43 -0.88 -2.44 7.66
CA GLY A 43 -0.36 -1.81 8.87
C GLY A 43 -1.14 -0.57 9.33
N THR A 44 -2.29 -0.27 8.72
CA THR A 44 -3.12 0.88 9.10
C THR A 44 -3.65 0.73 10.53
N PHE A 45 -4.14 -0.44 10.90
CA PHE A 45 -4.57 -0.72 12.27
C PHE A 45 -3.41 -1.21 13.14
N ALA A 46 -3.45 -0.80 14.41
CA ALA A 46 -2.41 -1.11 15.39
C ALA A 46 -3.02 -1.31 16.78
N ASN A 47 -2.19 -1.07 17.78
CA ASN A 47 -2.49 -1.17 19.20
C ASN A 47 -3.86 -0.60 19.56
N LEU A 48 -4.63 -1.37 20.34
CA LEU A 48 -5.94 -0.97 20.86
C LEU A 48 -7.00 -0.68 19.78
N ALA A 49 -6.87 -1.27 18.58
CA ALA A 49 -7.66 -0.92 17.40
C ALA A 49 -9.18 -1.00 17.62
N ALA A 50 -9.68 -2.00 18.37
CA ALA A 50 -11.11 -2.19 18.61
C ALA A 50 -11.61 -1.57 19.92
N ILE A 51 -10.76 -0.93 20.71
CA ILE A 51 -11.20 -0.26 21.95
C ILE A 51 -12.08 0.95 21.59
N PRO A 52 -13.28 1.08 22.19
CA PRO A 52 -14.12 2.26 22.02
C PRO A 52 -13.43 3.52 22.51
N GLY A 53 -13.46 4.57 21.71
CA GLY A 53 -12.99 5.90 22.14
C GLY A 53 -13.98 6.61 23.03
N GLU A 54 -13.51 7.59 23.81
CA GLU A 54 -14.37 8.50 24.56
C GLU A 54 -15.06 9.51 23.63
N PRO A 55 -16.30 9.93 23.95
CA PRO A 55 -17.04 10.88 23.12
C PRO A 55 -16.34 12.21 22.93
N GLY A 56 -16.32 12.68 21.71
CA GLY A 56 -15.75 13.98 21.34
C GLY A 56 -14.83 13.89 20.14
N TRP A 57 -14.17 15.01 19.86
CA TRP A 57 -13.19 15.12 18.79
C TRP A 57 -11.84 14.55 19.20
N SER A 58 -11.22 13.83 18.30
CA SER A 58 -9.83 13.40 18.36
C SER A 58 -9.13 13.71 17.04
N PHE A 59 -7.81 13.73 17.09
CA PHE A 59 -6.99 13.99 15.92
C PHE A 59 -5.76 13.09 15.95
N SER A 60 -5.39 12.53 14.80
CA SER A 60 -4.08 11.91 14.64
C SER A 60 -3.37 12.44 13.41
N ALA A 61 -2.04 12.42 13.49
CA ALA A 61 -1.12 12.69 12.41
C ALA A 61 -0.11 11.55 12.34
N THR A 62 -0.09 10.85 11.22
CA THR A 62 0.80 9.71 11.02
C THR A 62 1.76 10.00 9.89
N TYR A 63 3.05 9.93 10.14
CA TYR A 63 4.06 9.88 9.10
C TYR A 63 4.28 8.43 8.69
N PHE A 64 4.11 8.17 7.41
CA PHE A 64 4.36 6.88 6.76
C PHE A 64 5.53 7.02 5.81
N HIS A 65 6.50 6.12 5.92
CA HIS A 65 7.59 5.98 4.97
C HIS A 65 7.66 4.55 4.46
N ALA A 66 7.83 4.38 3.13
CA ALA A 66 8.09 3.08 2.52
C ALA A 66 9.21 3.17 1.48
N THR A 67 10.07 2.15 1.46
CA THR A 67 10.99 1.87 0.37
C THR A 67 10.66 0.49 -0.18
N LEU A 68 10.18 0.46 -1.42
CA LEU A 68 9.71 -0.73 -2.10
C LEU A 68 10.61 -1.03 -3.30
N MET A 69 10.90 -2.28 -3.53
CA MET A 69 11.66 -2.77 -4.66
C MET A 69 10.86 -3.86 -5.37
N GLY A 70 10.89 -3.82 -6.68
CA GLY A 70 10.28 -4.83 -7.54
C GLY A 70 11.13 -5.03 -8.77
N GLY A 71 10.85 -6.06 -9.52
CA GLY A 71 11.52 -6.31 -10.78
C GLY A 71 10.70 -7.23 -11.66
N SER A 72 10.92 -7.12 -12.95
CA SER A 72 10.35 -8.03 -13.94
C SER A 72 11.42 -8.47 -14.91
N ASN A 73 11.28 -9.72 -15.38
CA ASN A 73 12.14 -10.29 -16.41
C ASN A 73 11.23 -10.89 -17.48
N VAL A 74 11.33 -10.38 -18.69
CA VAL A 74 10.56 -10.86 -19.84
C VAL A 74 11.52 -11.26 -20.94
N ALA A 75 11.38 -12.49 -21.43
CA ALA A 75 12.14 -12.98 -22.55
C ALA A 75 11.20 -13.37 -23.69
N THR A 76 11.50 -12.92 -24.90
CA THR A 76 10.78 -13.30 -26.11
C THR A 76 11.74 -13.75 -27.19
N ALA A 77 11.29 -14.69 -28.02
CA ALA A 77 12.04 -15.13 -29.20
C ALA A 77 11.07 -15.24 -30.37
N ASP A 78 11.35 -14.54 -31.44
CA ASP A 78 10.51 -14.54 -32.65
C ASP A 78 11.35 -14.74 -33.90
N THR A 79 10.77 -15.40 -34.91
CA THR A 79 11.40 -15.57 -36.23
C THR A 79 10.96 -14.49 -37.18
N LEU A 80 11.91 -13.81 -37.81
CA LEU A 80 11.58 -12.74 -38.75
C LEU A 80 10.89 -13.27 -40.01
N PRO A 81 9.67 -12.77 -40.37
CA PRO A 81 8.91 -13.31 -41.52
C PRO A 81 9.65 -13.24 -42.85
N ARG A 82 10.54 -12.25 -43.03
CA ARG A 82 11.38 -12.09 -44.24
C ARG A 82 12.68 -12.90 -44.21
N PHE A 83 13.07 -13.40 -43.03
CA PHE A 83 14.32 -14.15 -42.82
C PHE A 83 14.04 -15.33 -41.89
N PRO A 84 13.37 -16.37 -42.38
CA PRO A 84 12.87 -17.49 -41.54
C PRO A 84 13.95 -18.35 -40.86
N ARG A 85 15.25 -18.08 -41.14
CA ARG A 85 16.40 -18.71 -40.47
C ARG A 85 17.05 -17.77 -39.42
N THR A 86 16.50 -16.56 -39.24
CA THR A 86 17.06 -15.59 -38.31
C THR A 86 16.05 -15.39 -37.18
N THR A 87 16.45 -15.74 -35.98
CA THR A 87 15.65 -15.52 -34.76
C THR A 87 16.10 -14.22 -34.10
N LEU A 88 15.14 -13.37 -33.75
CA LEU A 88 15.33 -12.26 -32.85
C LEU A 88 15.03 -12.77 -31.46
N THR A 89 15.98 -12.69 -30.54
CA THR A 89 15.77 -12.90 -29.11
C THR A 89 15.88 -11.57 -28.41
N VAL A 90 14.97 -11.28 -27.50
CA VAL A 90 15.01 -10.08 -26.63
C VAL A 90 14.74 -10.53 -25.22
N GLN A 91 15.58 -10.11 -24.31
CA GLN A 91 15.37 -10.20 -22.87
C GLN A 91 15.34 -8.80 -22.31
N LEU A 92 14.29 -8.49 -21.54
CA LEU A 92 14.13 -7.24 -20.81
C LEU A 92 14.17 -7.55 -19.33
N ASP A 93 15.13 -6.97 -18.64
CA ASP A 93 15.23 -6.96 -17.18
C ASP A 93 14.92 -5.56 -16.69
N ALA A 94 13.96 -5.41 -15.80
CA ALA A 94 13.58 -4.12 -15.23
C ALA A 94 13.59 -4.19 -13.70
N ASP A 95 14.30 -3.24 -13.09
CA ASP A 95 14.32 -3.02 -11.65
C ASP A 95 13.51 -1.77 -11.31
N ILE A 96 12.57 -1.89 -10.38
CA ILE A 96 11.69 -0.81 -9.92
C ILE A 96 12.03 -0.48 -8.48
N LYS A 97 12.25 0.80 -8.19
CA LYS A 97 12.42 1.30 -6.83
C LYS A 97 11.45 2.45 -6.58
N THR A 98 10.59 2.28 -5.57
CA THR A 98 9.64 3.31 -5.15
C THR A 98 9.91 3.72 -3.71
N ASN A 99 9.98 5.04 -3.47
CA ASN A 99 10.02 5.63 -2.14
C ASN A 99 8.77 6.48 -1.95
N VAL A 100 8.10 6.29 -0.81
CA VAL A 100 6.87 6.99 -0.45
C VAL A 100 7.06 7.62 0.92
N ASP A 101 6.66 8.89 1.04
CA ASP A 101 6.64 9.65 2.28
C ASP A 101 5.29 10.36 2.38
N LEU A 102 4.43 9.94 3.31
CA LEU A 102 3.11 10.50 3.50
C LEU A 102 2.92 11.03 4.93
N ALA A 103 2.24 12.15 5.05
CA ALA A 103 1.56 12.57 6.26
C ALA A 103 0.08 12.23 6.10
N ILE A 104 -0.45 11.37 6.97
CA ILE A 104 -1.87 11.00 6.99
C ILE A 104 -2.51 11.74 8.16
N LEU A 105 -3.34 12.73 7.85
CA LEU A 105 -4.07 13.51 8.85
C LEU A 105 -5.44 12.84 9.06
N THR A 106 -5.80 12.61 10.32
CA THR A 106 -7.05 11.90 10.64
C THR A 106 -7.84 12.63 11.71
N PRO A 107 -8.67 13.63 11.36
CA PRO A 107 -9.71 14.11 12.24
C PRO A 107 -10.74 13.01 12.47
N SER A 108 -11.17 12.86 13.72
CA SER A 108 -12.09 11.81 14.14
C SER A 108 -13.09 12.32 15.16
N TYR A 109 -14.26 11.69 15.19
CA TYR A 109 -15.30 12.03 16.16
C TYR A 109 -15.98 10.76 16.70
N THR A 110 -16.02 10.63 18.02
CA THR A 110 -16.76 9.56 18.69
C THR A 110 -18.08 10.10 19.21
N PHE A 111 -19.20 9.47 18.83
CA PHE A 111 -20.53 9.89 19.21
C PHE A 111 -20.84 9.48 20.67
N ALA A 112 -21.50 10.36 21.41
CA ALA A 112 -21.85 10.10 22.81
C ALA A 112 -22.98 9.08 22.96
N THR A 113 -23.94 9.07 22.02
CA THR A 113 -25.10 8.19 22.06
C THR A 113 -24.70 6.78 21.62
N PRO A 114 -24.85 5.74 22.45
CA PRO A 114 -24.58 4.38 22.04
C PRO A 114 -25.56 3.89 20.96
N ILE A 115 -25.07 3.12 20.01
CA ILE A 115 -25.87 2.42 19.01
C ILE A 115 -25.68 0.92 19.25
N TRP A 116 -26.77 0.17 19.48
CA TRP A 116 -26.75 -1.26 19.84
C TRP A 116 -25.76 -1.60 20.96
N GLY A 117 -25.63 -0.70 21.94
CA GLY A 117 -24.68 -0.84 23.04
C GLY A 117 -23.23 -0.51 22.71
N GLY A 118 -22.91 -0.19 21.47
CA GLY A 118 -21.58 0.19 21.02
C GLY A 118 -21.40 1.69 20.83
N ARG A 119 -20.15 2.12 20.71
CA ARG A 119 -19.74 3.48 20.39
C ARG A 119 -19.52 3.63 18.88
N LEU A 120 -20.29 4.50 18.24
CA LEU A 120 -20.06 4.89 16.86
C LEU A 120 -18.92 5.90 16.77
N GLY A 121 -17.96 5.67 15.87
CA GLY A 121 -16.88 6.58 15.54
C GLY A 121 -16.86 6.90 14.04
N PHE A 122 -16.48 8.11 13.72
CA PHE A 122 -16.17 8.57 12.37
C PHE A 122 -14.71 9.00 12.29
N ASN A 123 -14.00 8.58 11.25
CA ASN A 123 -12.64 9.00 10.94
C ASN A 123 -12.58 9.46 9.49
N LEU A 124 -11.76 10.44 9.19
CA LEU A 124 -11.46 10.84 7.82
C LEU A 124 -9.93 10.82 7.61
N PHE A 125 -9.44 9.85 6.85
CA PHE A 125 -8.02 9.75 6.51
C PHE A 125 -7.72 10.64 5.31
N ILE A 126 -6.72 11.51 5.44
CA ILE A 126 -6.31 12.47 4.40
C ILE A 126 -4.81 12.31 4.17
N PRO A 127 -4.38 11.51 3.17
CA PRO A 127 -2.97 11.35 2.85
C PRO A 127 -2.45 12.52 2.02
N VAL A 128 -1.28 13.05 2.40
CA VAL A 128 -0.57 14.12 1.70
C VAL A 128 0.91 13.79 1.74
N GLY A 129 1.61 13.93 0.63
CA GLY A 129 3.05 13.68 0.65
C GLY A 129 3.72 13.58 -0.70
N THR A 130 4.73 12.73 -0.77
CA THR A 130 5.52 12.54 -1.97
C THR A 130 5.73 11.06 -2.25
N ALA A 131 5.68 10.72 -3.53
CA ALA A 131 6.13 9.42 -4.02
C ALA A 131 7.15 9.64 -5.14
N ARG A 132 8.15 8.77 -5.22
CA ARG A 132 9.15 8.75 -6.28
C ARG A 132 9.38 7.33 -6.72
N THR A 133 9.24 7.09 -8.02
CA THR A 133 9.55 5.81 -8.67
C THR A 133 10.70 5.99 -9.64
N GLN A 134 11.62 5.04 -9.63
CA GLN A 134 12.70 4.90 -10.60
C GLN A 134 12.60 3.50 -11.20
N ILE A 135 12.70 3.41 -12.53
CA ILE A 135 12.72 2.18 -13.29
C ILE A 135 14.01 2.15 -14.08
N ASP A 136 14.86 1.14 -13.80
CA ASP A 136 16.08 0.87 -14.53
C ASP A 136 15.87 -0.38 -15.39
N ALA A 137 15.93 -0.22 -16.72
CA ALA A 137 15.65 -1.28 -17.67
C ALA A 137 16.88 -1.62 -18.51
N LEU A 138 17.20 -2.91 -18.62
CA LEU A 138 18.23 -3.47 -19.47
C LEU A 138 17.59 -4.39 -20.51
N ALA A 139 17.62 -3.97 -21.77
CA ALA A 139 17.25 -4.82 -22.90
C ALA A 139 18.50 -5.44 -23.51
N THR A 140 18.55 -6.77 -23.52
CA THR A 140 19.59 -7.54 -24.22
C THR A 140 18.98 -8.43 -25.27
N GLY A 141 19.71 -8.75 -26.31
CA GLY A 141 19.19 -9.66 -27.30
C GLY A 141 20.18 -9.97 -28.41
N ALA A 142 19.73 -10.79 -29.36
CA ALA A 142 20.51 -11.14 -30.55
C ALA A 142 19.63 -11.25 -31.78
N LEU A 143 20.17 -10.78 -32.90
CA LEU A 143 19.61 -10.96 -34.23
C LEU A 143 20.57 -11.87 -35.01
N GLY A 144 20.32 -13.16 -35.02
CA GLY A 144 21.28 -14.15 -35.53
C GLY A 144 22.60 -14.07 -34.76
N PRO A 145 23.78 -13.85 -35.42
CA PRO A 145 25.06 -13.73 -34.73
C PRO A 145 25.35 -12.36 -34.11
N ILE A 146 24.46 -11.38 -34.26
CA ILE A 146 24.67 -10.00 -33.79
C ILE A 146 23.95 -9.79 -32.48
N GLY A 147 24.70 -9.66 -31.36
CA GLY A 147 24.19 -9.29 -30.07
C GLY A 147 24.01 -7.77 -29.92
N PHE A 148 23.07 -7.36 -29.11
CA PHE A 148 22.86 -5.98 -28.69
C PHE A 148 22.52 -5.90 -27.21
N ALA A 149 22.84 -4.75 -26.60
CA ALA A 149 22.40 -4.40 -25.25
C ALA A 149 22.07 -2.90 -25.22
N ASN A 150 20.99 -2.53 -24.57
CA ASN A 150 20.60 -1.15 -24.36
C ASN A 150 20.07 -1.00 -22.91
N GLN A 151 20.56 0.03 -22.23
CA GLN A 151 20.14 0.35 -20.87
C GLN A 151 19.46 1.70 -20.87
N ASN A 152 18.34 1.80 -20.17
CA ASN A 152 17.60 3.05 -19.99
C ASN A 152 17.14 3.19 -18.53
N SER A 153 17.04 4.41 -18.04
CA SER A 153 16.54 4.72 -16.72
C SER A 153 15.53 5.85 -16.83
N ILE A 154 14.36 5.65 -16.24
CA ILE A 154 13.32 6.66 -16.14
C ILE A 154 12.97 6.87 -14.67
N SER A 155 12.63 8.10 -14.30
CA SER A 155 12.18 8.39 -12.94
C SER A 155 11.12 9.46 -12.94
N ASP A 156 10.16 9.31 -12.05
CA ASP A 156 9.09 10.28 -11.82
C ASP A 156 8.97 10.59 -10.33
N ARG A 157 8.49 11.78 -10.00
CA ARG A 157 8.26 12.24 -8.64
C ARG A 157 7.02 13.10 -8.56
N LEU A 158 6.13 12.77 -7.64
CA LEU A 158 4.93 13.52 -7.35
C LEU A 158 4.97 14.05 -5.91
N ILE A 159 4.48 15.28 -5.71
CA ILE A 159 4.19 15.86 -4.40
C ILE A 159 2.76 16.35 -4.49
N SER A 160 1.85 15.67 -3.80
CA SER A 160 0.41 15.96 -3.89
C SER A 160 -0.36 15.31 -2.74
N PHE A 161 -1.67 15.17 -2.90
CA PHE A 161 -2.55 14.48 -1.97
C PHE A 161 -3.10 13.20 -2.61
N GLY A 162 -3.31 12.18 -1.78
CA GLY A 162 -3.96 10.94 -2.18
C GLY A 162 -5.46 10.96 -1.94
N ASP A 163 -6.12 9.84 -2.15
CA ASP A 163 -7.55 9.71 -2.00
C ASP A 163 -7.96 9.78 -0.51
N PRO A 164 -8.85 10.70 -0.13
CA PRO A 164 -9.38 10.73 1.22
C PRO A 164 -10.27 9.51 1.47
N ALA A 165 -10.18 8.96 2.69
CA ALA A 165 -10.91 7.76 3.04
C ALA A 165 -11.75 7.96 4.32
N PRO A 166 -13.06 8.29 4.19
CA PRO A 166 -13.99 8.30 5.31
C PRO A 166 -14.25 6.87 5.82
N GLN A 167 -14.28 6.74 7.14
CA GLN A 167 -14.57 5.48 7.83
C GLN A 167 -15.59 5.67 8.94
N LEU A 168 -16.57 4.79 9.01
CA LEU A 168 -17.42 4.58 10.16
C LEU A 168 -17.00 3.31 10.89
N SER A 169 -17.00 3.35 12.22
CA SER A 169 -16.74 2.17 13.04
C SER A 169 -17.69 2.11 14.21
N LEU A 170 -18.15 0.91 14.54
CA LEU A 170 -18.95 0.65 15.74
C LEU A 170 -18.16 -0.30 16.63
N LYS A 171 -17.92 0.10 17.87
CA LYS A 171 -17.04 -0.60 18.81
C LYS A 171 -17.75 -0.92 20.11
N TRP A 172 -17.52 -2.12 20.65
CA TRP A 172 -18.08 -2.61 21.91
C TRP A 172 -16.97 -3.00 22.88
N ASN A 173 -17.20 -2.83 24.15
CA ASN A 173 -16.33 -3.30 25.22
C ASN A 173 -17.07 -4.31 26.10
N GLU A 174 -16.46 -5.46 26.31
CA GLU A 174 -16.88 -6.52 27.23
C GLU A 174 -15.73 -6.89 28.18
N GLY A 175 -15.42 -5.98 29.10
CA GLY A 175 -14.30 -6.13 30.02
C GLY A 175 -12.95 -6.05 29.32
N ALA A 176 -12.20 -7.16 29.28
CA ALA A 176 -10.92 -7.21 28.58
C ALA A 176 -11.08 -7.39 27.05
N ASN A 177 -12.27 -7.77 26.59
CA ASN A 177 -12.54 -8.05 25.18
C ASN A 177 -13.22 -6.86 24.52
N ASN A 178 -12.73 -6.45 23.37
CA ASN A 178 -13.28 -5.36 22.59
C ASN A 178 -13.51 -5.82 21.15
N PHE A 179 -14.61 -5.39 20.58
CA PHE A 179 -15.02 -5.77 19.25
C PHE A 179 -15.26 -4.52 18.39
N MET A 180 -15.00 -4.63 17.13
CA MET A 180 -15.22 -3.56 16.16
C MET A 180 -15.79 -4.13 14.86
N VAL A 181 -16.73 -3.42 14.26
CA VAL A 181 -17.02 -3.51 12.83
C VAL A 181 -16.78 -2.14 12.22
N TYR A 182 -16.32 -2.12 10.96
CA TYR A 182 -16.10 -0.86 10.27
C TYR A 182 -16.47 -0.95 8.79
N SER A 183 -16.72 0.21 8.22
CA SER A 183 -16.88 0.44 6.78
C SER A 183 -16.08 1.67 6.39
N ARG A 184 -15.22 1.56 5.37
CA ARG A 184 -14.32 2.59 4.89
C ARG A 184 -14.44 2.73 3.37
N GLY A 185 -14.57 3.94 2.86
CA GLY A 185 -14.58 4.22 1.42
C GLY A 185 -13.31 4.93 0.98
N GLY A 186 -12.84 4.64 -0.23
CA GLY A 186 -11.86 5.44 -0.96
C GLY A 186 -12.58 6.39 -1.90
N VAL A 187 -12.35 7.70 -1.77
CA VAL A 187 -12.96 8.71 -2.62
C VAL A 187 -11.92 9.16 -3.65
N PRO A 188 -12.10 8.86 -4.96
CA PRO A 188 -11.08 9.05 -5.98
C PRO A 188 -10.98 10.51 -6.44
N ILE A 189 -10.47 11.37 -5.57
CA ILE A 189 -10.23 12.79 -5.81
C ILE A 189 -8.77 13.18 -5.58
N GLY A 190 -7.93 12.21 -5.22
CA GLY A 190 -6.49 12.34 -5.14
C GLY A 190 -5.86 12.62 -6.52
N ASP A 191 -4.59 12.97 -6.50
CA ASP A 191 -3.86 13.30 -7.73
C ASP A 191 -3.51 12.01 -8.48
N TYR A 192 -4.25 11.76 -9.54
CA TYR A 192 -4.12 10.60 -10.44
C TYR A 192 -4.06 11.03 -11.90
N ASP A 193 -3.14 10.43 -12.64
CA ASP A 193 -2.98 10.58 -14.08
C ASP A 193 -2.51 9.23 -14.66
N PRO A 194 -3.26 8.59 -15.57
CA PRO A 194 -2.92 7.28 -16.13
C PRO A 194 -1.61 7.28 -16.94
N ASP A 195 -1.14 8.44 -17.39
CA ASP A 195 0.10 8.57 -18.16
C ASP A 195 1.36 8.75 -17.28
N ARG A 196 1.21 8.84 -15.95
CA ARG A 196 2.33 8.93 -15.01
C ARG A 196 2.75 7.56 -14.47
N ILE A 197 4.02 7.42 -14.16
CA ILE A 197 4.56 6.21 -13.50
C ILE A 197 4.34 6.22 -11.98
N VAL A 198 4.00 7.37 -11.38
CA VAL A 198 3.73 7.48 -9.95
C VAL A 198 2.48 8.33 -9.71
N ASN A 199 1.58 7.80 -8.89
CA ASN A 199 0.35 8.47 -8.47
C ASN A 199 0.23 8.42 -6.94
N LEU A 200 -0.55 9.33 -6.36
CA LEU A 200 -0.96 9.30 -4.96
C LEU A 200 -2.46 9.03 -4.80
N GLY A 201 -3.25 9.22 -5.86
CA GLY A 201 -4.63 8.75 -5.97
C GLY A 201 -4.69 7.43 -6.74
N ASP A 202 -5.71 6.63 -6.48
CA ASP A 202 -5.91 5.31 -7.10
C ASP A 202 -6.66 5.40 -8.45
N GLY A 203 -7.25 6.57 -8.76
CA GLY A 203 -8.05 6.77 -9.98
C GLY A 203 -9.42 6.10 -9.96
N HIS A 204 -9.73 5.32 -8.95
CA HIS A 204 -11.01 4.63 -8.77
C HIS A 204 -11.48 4.65 -7.30
N ALA A 205 -12.78 4.48 -7.10
CA ALA A 205 -13.34 4.32 -5.77
C ALA A 205 -13.05 2.92 -5.21
N SER A 206 -13.03 2.82 -3.88
CA SER A 206 -12.90 1.54 -3.18
C SER A 206 -13.84 1.49 -1.98
N TRP A 207 -14.26 0.29 -1.60
CA TRP A 207 -15.10 0.07 -0.42
C TRP A 207 -14.60 -1.12 0.38
N ASP A 208 -14.17 -0.84 1.60
CA ASP A 208 -13.62 -1.81 2.52
C ASP A 208 -14.53 -2.00 3.74
N ASN A 209 -14.78 -3.24 4.12
CA ASN A 209 -15.56 -3.60 5.29
C ASN A 209 -14.87 -4.69 6.07
N GLY A 210 -14.89 -4.55 7.38
CA GLY A 210 -14.20 -5.53 8.20
C GLY A 210 -14.63 -5.53 9.65
N PHE A 211 -13.94 -6.36 10.40
CA PHE A 211 -14.11 -6.51 11.83
C PHE A 211 -12.75 -6.47 12.53
N GLY A 212 -12.78 -6.06 13.80
CA GLY A 212 -11.61 -6.04 14.67
C GLY A 212 -11.92 -6.64 16.03
N TYR A 213 -10.89 -7.18 16.64
CA TYR A 213 -10.90 -7.66 18.00
C TYR A 213 -9.67 -7.14 18.72
N THR A 214 -9.84 -6.67 19.96
CA THR A 214 -8.75 -6.33 20.86
C THR A 214 -8.99 -6.98 22.21
N TYR A 215 -8.03 -7.79 22.67
CA TYR A 215 -7.92 -8.19 24.05
C TYR A 215 -6.97 -7.22 24.77
N PHE A 216 -7.42 -6.59 25.84
CA PHE A 216 -6.59 -5.74 26.67
C PHE A 216 -6.82 -6.02 28.15
N ASN A 217 -5.79 -6.46 28.84
CA ASN A 217 -5.82 -6.70 30.28
C ASN A 217 -4.97 -5.64 31.01
N ALA A 218 -5.62 -4.63 31.56
CA ALA A 218 -4.97 -3.52 32.25
C ALA A 218 -4.15 -3.94 33.49
N THR A 219 -4.45 -5.11 34.10
CA THR A 219 -3.71 -5.61 35.27
C THR A 219 -2.37 -6.21 34.87
N THR A 220 -2.33 -6.99 33.79
CA THR A 220 -1.10 -7.62 33.31
C THR A 220 -0.37 -6.74 32.28
N GLY A 221 -1.02 -5.74 31.74
CA GLY A 221 -0.54 -4.90 30.64
C GLY A 221 -0.44 -5.64 29.31
N PHE A 222 -1.01 -6.83 29.17
CA PHE A 222 -0.99 -7.56 27.92
C PHE A 222 -2.12 -7.10 26.98
N GLU A 223 -1.77 -6.88 25.74
CA GLU A 223 -2.67 -6.50 24.67
C GLU A 223 -2.45 -7.39 23.44
N PHE A 224 -3.55 -7.68 22.72
CA PHE A 224 -3.54 -8.31 21.40
C PHE A 224 -4.66 -7.70 20.56
N SER A 225 -4.32 -7.23 19.37
CA SER A 225 -5.28 -6.72 18.38
C SER A 225 -5.19 -7.49 17.08
N ALA A 226 -6.36 -7.72 16.47
CA ALA A 226 -6.48 -8.28 15.13
C ALA A 226 -7.60 -7.54 14.39
N VAL A 227 -7.33 -7.08 13.18
CA VAL A 227 -8.34 -6.48 12.29
C VAL A 227 -8.26 -7.15 10.94
N SER A 228 -9.41 -7.55 10.40
CA SER A 228 -9.51 -8.17 9.07
C SER A 228 -10.61 -7.53 8.26
N GLY A 229 -10.41 -7.35 6.97
CA GLY A 229 -11.39 -6.78 6.08
C GLY A 229 -11.29 -7.29 4.65
N LEU A 230 -12.29 -6.91 3.87
CA LEU A 230 -12.41 -7.15 2.44
C LEU A 230 -12.62 -5.83 1.73
N THR A 231 -11.78 -5.55 0.75
CA THR A 231 -11.88 -4.38 -0.12
C THR A 231 -12.46 -4.78 -1.47
N TYR A 232 -13.50 -4.09 -1.90
CA TYR A 232 -14.01 -4.10 -3.26
C TYR A 232 -13.51 -2.86 -3.99
N ASN A 233 -12.81 -3.05 -5.10
CA ASN A 233 -12.30 -1.99 -5.96
C ASN A 233 -13.27 -1.77 -7.12
N PHE A 234 -13.69 -0.53 -7.36
CA PHE A 234 -14.51 -0.17 -8.51
C PHE A 234 -13.62 -0.01 -9.75
N THR A 235 -14.21 -0.14 -10.92
CA THR A 235 -13.50 0.06 -12.18
C THR A 235 -12.94 1.47 -12.27
N ASN A 236 -11.68 1.61 -12.67
CA ASN A 236 -11.08 2.89 -13.00
C ASN A 236 -11.65 3.38 -14.35
N PRO A 237 -12.37 4.53 -14.37
CA PRO A 237 -13.00 5.02 -15.59
C PRO A 237 -12.02 5.56 -16.64
N HIS A 238 -10.76 5.79 -16.27
CA HIS A 238 -9.73 6.29 -17.19
C HIS A 238 -9.08 5.18 -18.01
N THR A 239 -8.99 3.98 -17.45
CA THR A 239 -8.23 2.86 -18.02
C THR A 239 -9.09 1.63 -18.30
N ASP A 240 -10.33 1.60 -17.78
CA ASP A 240 -11.19 0.40 -17.78
C ASP A 240 -10.51 -0.81 -17.10
N TYR A 241 -9.69 -0.53 -16.09
CA TYR A 241 -9.05 -1.53 -15.24
C TYR A 241 -9.85 -1.68 -13.94
N GLN A 242 -10.02 -2.88 -13.48
CA GLN A 242 -10.62 -3.16 -12.17
C GLN A 242 -9.75 -4.15 -11.39
N ASN A 243 -9.19 -3.70 -10.28
CA ASN A 243 -8.48 -4.54 -9.33
C ASN A 243 -9.42 -5.58 -8.74
N GLY A 244 -8.90 -6.75 -8.42
CA GLY A 244 -9.66 -7.80 -7.78
C GLY A 244 -10.13 -7.43 -6.36
N ILE A 245 -10.85 -8.36 -5.72
CA ILE A 245 -11.24 -8.24 -4.32
C ILE A 245 -10.03 -8.57 -3.45
N ASP A 246 -9.73 -7.70 -2.48
CA ASP A 246 -8.61 -7.86 -1.56
C ASP A 246 -9.06 -8.30 -0.17
N TRP A 247 -8.31 -9.19 0.43
CA TRP A 247 -8.41 -9.55 1.83
C TRP A 247 -7.16 -9.11 2.56
N HIS A 248 -7.35 -8.48 3.71
CA HIS A 248 -6.24 -8.04 4.54
C HIS A 248 -6.46 -8.37 6.01
N VAL A 249 -5.36 -8.50 6.74
CA VAL A 249 -5.32 -8.67 8.20
C VAL A 249 -4.17 -7.85 8.74
N ASP A 250 -4.46 -7.04 9.76
CA ASP A 250 -3.46 -6.38 10.60
C ASP A 250 -3.46 -7.06 11.98
N LEU A 251 -2.28 -7.36 12.49
CA LEU A 251 -2.07 -8.05 13.77
C LEU A 251 -1.11 -7.25 14.64
N GLU A 252 -1.38 -7.28 15.93
CA GLU A 252 -0.49 -6.73 16.93
C GLU A 252 -0.57 -7.52 18.24
N ALA A 253 0.59 -7.64 18.92
CA ALA A 253 0.68 -8.12 20.29
C ALA A 253 1.68 -7.26 21.05
N SER A 254 1.22 -6.63 22.13
CA SER A 254 2.04 -5.71 22.90
C SER A 254 1.93 -5.95 24.41
N ARG A 255 2.90 -5.38 25.13
CA ARG A 255 2.89 -5.36 26.58
C ARG A 255 3.19 -3.97 27.10
N PHE A 256 2.31 -3.44 27.91
CA PHE A 256 2.50 -2.25 28.69
C PHE A 256 3.45 -2.56 29.86
N LEU A 257 4.67 -2.01 29.79
CA LEU A 257 5.69 -2.14 30.82
C LEU A 257 5.45 -1.16 31.96
N THR A 258 4.77 -0.07 31.65
CA THR A 258 4.23 0.91 32.62
C THR A 258 2.82 1.29 32.16
N LYS A 259 2.13 2.14 32.90
CA LYS A 259 0.81 2.68 32.46
C LYS A 259 0.90 3.50 31.17
N GLN A 260 2.10 3.91 30.79
CA GLN A 260 2.34 4.82 29.67
C GLN A 260 3.13 4.18 28.54
N PHE A 261 4.10 3.33 28.85
CA PHE A 261 5.05 2.80 27.88
C PHE A 261 4.77 1.35 27.56
N TYR A 262 4.70 1.04 26.27
CA TYR A 262 4.53 -0.34 25.78
C TYR A 262 5.53 -0.66 24.67
N VAL A 263 5.77 -1.95 24.49
CA VAL A 263 6.55 -2.53 23.42
C VAL A 263 5.76 -3.72 22.84
N GLY A 264 5.91 -3.95 21.55
CA GLY A 264 5.13 -4.99 20.88
C GLY A 264 5.76 -5.46 19.58
N ALA A 265 5.05 -6.38 18.97
CA ALA A 265 5.29 -6.88 17.63
C ALA A 265 4.03 -6.69 16.80
N VAL A 266 4.22 -6.29 15.56
CA VAL A 266 3.17 -6.03 14.58
C VAL A 266 3.37 -6.89 13.35
N GLY A 267 2.30 -7.15 12.63
CA GLY A 267 2.35 -7.88 11.37
C GLY A 267 1.12 -7.62 10.54
N TYR A 268 1.22 -7.89 9.26
CA TYR A 268 0.07 -7.87 8.36
C TYR A 268 0.20 -8.92 7.27
N THR A 269 -0.93 -9.25 6.68
CA THR A 269 -1.00 -9.96 5.40
C THR A 269 -2.06 -9.32 4.52
N PHE A 270 -1.73 -9.23 3.25
CA PHE A 270 -2.61 -8.76 2.19
C PHE A 270 -2.63 -9.82 1.08
N ASN A 271 -3.81 -10.17 0.62
CA ASN A 271 -3.99 -11.14 -0.44
C ASN A 271 -5.16 -10.69 -1.32
N GLN A 272 -4.91 -10.51 -2.59
CA GLN A 272 -5.96 -10.37 -3.58
C GLN A 272 -6.59 -11.74 -3.83
N LEU A 273 -7.92 -11.83 -3.74
CA LEU A 273 -8.68 -13.07 -3.81
C LEU A 273 -9.16 -13.40 -5.21
N THR A 274 -9.39 -12.38 -6.04
CA THR A 274 -9.84 -12.52 -7.42
C THR A 274 -8.88 -11.79 -8.34
N GLY A 275 -8.70 -12.28 -9.55
CA GLY A 275 -7.85 -11.62 -10.54
C GLY A 275 -8.45 -10.29 -11.02
N ASP A 276 -7.59 -9.46 -11.58
CA ASP A 276 -7.94 -8.20 -12.22
C ASP A 276 -8.80 -8.43 -13.45
N THR A 277 -9.64 -7.44 -13.77
CA THR A 277 -10.62 -7.50 -14.87
C THR A 277 -10.71 -6.15 -15.59
N GLY A 278 -11.50 -6.11 -16.67
CA GLY A 278 -11.66 -4.93 -17.53
C GLY A 278 -10.75 -4.97 -18.75
N SER A 279 -11.00 -4.11 -19.72
CA SER A 279 -10.20 -4.06 -20.96
C SER A 279 -8.81 -3.49 -20.75
N GLY A 280 -8.59 -2.77 -19.64
CA GLY A 280 -7.29 -2.27 -19.22
C GLY A 280 -6.38 -3.34 -18.62
N ALA A 281 -6.92 -4.45 -18.13
CA ALA A 281 -6.15 -5.56 -17.55
C ALA A 281 -5.51 -6.45 -18.65
N THR A 282 -4.67 -5.85 -19.49
CA THR A 282 -4.10 -6.49 -20.69
C THR A 282 -3.09 -7.58 -20.38
N ASP A 283 -2.44 -7.52 -19.23
CA ASP A 283 -1.35 -8.42 -18.84
C ASP A 283 -1.86 -9.72 -18.19
N GLY A 284 -3.18 -9.80 -17.92
CA GLY A 284 -3.84 -10.99 -17.37
C GLY A 284 -4.40 -10.78 -15.96
N PRO A 285 -5.12 -11.79 -15.44
CA PRO A 285 -5.78 -11.71 -14.14
C PRO A 285 -4.77 -11.97 -13.01
N PHE A 286 -3.85 -11.08 -12.78
CA PHE A 286 -2.85 -11.22 -11.71
C PHE A 286 -3.50 -11.22 -10.33
N ILE A 287 -2.86 -11.86 -9.39
CA ILE A 287 -3.22 -11.91 -7.97
C ILE A 287 -2.01 -11.50 -7.16
N SER A 288 -2.16 -10.44 -6.38
CA SER A 288 -1.09 -9.93 -5.52
C SER A 288 -1.19 -10.47 -4.10
N ARG A 289 -0.05 -10.60 -3.43
CA ARG A 289 0.02 -10.89 -2.00
C ARG A 289 1.30 -10.36 -1.39
N ILE A 290 1.25 -10.06 -0.09
CA ILE A 290 2.40 -9.66 0.70
C ILE A 290 2.12 -9.91 2.17
N SER A 291 3.15 -10.20 2.94
CA SER A 291 3.10 -10.28 4.40
C SER A 291 4.25 -9.50 5.00
N ALA A 292 4.09 -9.04 6.24
CA ALA A 292 5.15 -8.35 6.96
C ALA A 292 5.07 -8.61 8.45
N VAL A 293 6.22 -8.41 9.11
CA VAL A 293 6.34 -8.41 10.57
C VAL A 293 7.31 -7.32 11.00
N GLY A 294 7.18 -6.88 12.24
CA GLY A 294 8.11 -5.92 12.80
C GLY A 294 7.84 -5.55 14.25
N PRO A 295 8.69 -4.69 14.84
CA PRO A 295 8.51 -4.19 16.19
C PRO A 295 7.59 -2.99 16.26
N GLU A 296 7.02 -2.78 17.45
CA GLU A 296 6.34 -1.56 17.84
C GLU A 296 6.80 -1.08 19.21
N VAL A 297 6.79 0.25 19.37
CA VAL A 297 6.96 0.91 20.65
C VAL A 297 6.01 2.10 20.73
N GLY A 298 5.43 2.34 21.90
CA GLY A 298 4.55 3.48 22.07
C GLY A 298 4.56 4.04 23.48
N TYR A 299 4.09 5.28 23.54
CA TYR A 299 4.05 6.06 24.77
C TYR A 299 2.75 6.87 24.86
N LEU A 300 2.05 6.71 25.97
CA LEU A 300 0.84 7.45 26.32
C LEU A 300 1.17 8.55 27.31
N PHE A 301 0.65 9.76 27.11
CA PHE A 301 0.95 10.90 27.98
C PHE A 301 -0.24 11.83 28.11
N PRO A 302 -0.42 12.47 29.27
CA PRO A 302 -1.52 13.42 29.47
C PRO A 302 -1.25 14.73 28.72
N VAL A 303 -2.31 15.33 28.14
CA VAL A 303 -2.29 16.64 27.50
C VAL A 303 -3.50 17.41 28.01
N GLY A 304 -3.37 18.07 29.16
CA GLY A 304 -4.51 18.67 29.86
C GLY A 304 -5.55 17.62 30.26
N GLU A 305 -6.79 17.79 29.78
CA GLU A 305 -7.89 16.83 29.98
C GLU A 305 -7.97 15.75 28.86
N MET A 306 -6.98 15.73 27.98
CA MET A 306 -6.90 14.78 26.88
C MET A 306 -5.72 13.81 27.07
N GLN A 307 -5.72 12.72 26.35
CA GLN A 307 -4.62 11.79 26.26
C GLN A 307 -3.92 11.93 24.92
N GLY A 308 -2.59 12.13 24.96
CA GLY A 308 -1.73 12.02 23.83
C GLY A 308 -1.18 10.59 23.71
N SER A 309 -0.90 10.16 22.49
CA SER A 309 -0.12 8.95 22.22
C SER A 309 0.92 9.22 21.13
N LEU A 310 2.04 8.54 21.24
CA LEU A 310 3.08 8.49 20.22
C LEU A 310 3.46 7.03 20.03
N SER A 311 3.42 6.53 18.79
CA SER A 311 3.86 5.17 18.48
C SER A 311 4.75 5.15 17.25
N LEU A 312 5.70 4.23 17.26
CA LEU A 312 6.59 3.94 16.13
C LEU A 312 6.51 2.45 15.83
N ARG A 313 6.21 2.12 14.58
CA ARG A 313 6.17 0.76 14.05
C ARG A 313 7.08 0.65 12.84
N GLY A 314 7.74 -0.47 12.70
CA GLY A 314 8.51 -0.79 11.50
C GLY A 314 8.11 -2.16 10.99
N TYR A 315 8.05 -2.34 9.68
CA TYR A 315 7.69 -3.60 9.04
C TYR A 315 8.73 -3.99 8.00
N TRP A 316 9.09 -5.27 7.97
CA TRP A 316 9.83 -5.89 6.89
C TRP A 316 8.90 -6.82 6.14
N GLU A 317 8.79 -6.57 4.84
CA GLU A 317 7.90 -7.29 3.96
C GLU A 317 8.58 -8.54 3.40
N PHE A 318 7.79 -9.60 3.24
CA PHE A 318 8.21 -10.89 2.70
C PHE A 318 7.05 -11.59 2.00
N ALA A 319 7.35 -12.70 1.29
CA ALA A 319 6.38 -13.49 0.54
C ALA A 319 5.58 -12.67 -0.48
N ALA A 320 6.19 -11.62 -1.03
CA ALA A 320 5.58 -10.82 -2.09
C ALA A 320 5.40 -11.64 -3.37
N GLN A 321 4.25 -11.47 -4.01
CA GLN A 321 3.95 -12.01 -5.32
C GLN A 321 3.20 -10.95 -6.13
N ASN A 322 3.64 -10.72 -7.36
CA ASN A 322 3.07 -9.75 -8.31
C ASN A 322 2.94 -8.33 -7.73
N ARG A 323 3.84 -7.94 -6.84
CA ARG A 323 3.93 -6.58 -6.29
C ARG A 323 5.32 -6.32 -5.73
N SER A 324 5.69 -5.06 -5.66
CA SER A 324 6.92 -4.61 -5.00
C SER A 324 6.87 -4.88 -3.50
N SER A 325 8.03 -5.10 -2.89
CA SER A 325 8.19 -5.32 -1.45
C SER A 325 9.42 -4.62 -0.91
N GLY A 326 9.46 -4.43 0.40
CA GLY A 326 10.59 -3.78 1.04
C GLY A 326 10.41 -3.63 2.54
N TRP A 327 10.47 -2.41 3.01
CA TRP A 327 10.22 -2.07 4.41
C TRP A 327 9.43 -0.77 4.50
N ASN A 328 8.67 -0.62 5.58
CA ASN A 328 7.96 0.61 5.86
C ASN A 328 7.96 0.93 7.36
N THR A 329 7.69 2.19 7.68
CA THR A 329 7.56 2.67 9.06
C THR A 329 6.37 3.61 9.19
N TRP A 330 5.79 3.60 10.40
CA TRP A 330 4.66 4.41 10.80
C TRP A 330 4.99 5.11 12.11
N LEU A 331 5.13 6.42 12.08
CA LEU A 331 5.25 7.25 13.28
C LEU A 331 3.91 7.97 13.46
N ALA A 332 3.14 7.56 14.47
CA ALA A 332 1.82 8.10 14.71
C ALA A 332 1.78 8.91 16.01
N PHE A 333 1.27 10.12 15.91
CA PHE A 333 0.86 10.95 17.04
C PHE A 333 -0.67 11.03 17.07
N SER A 334 -1.28 10.90 18.25
CA SER A 334 -2.71 11.18 18.39
C SER A 334 -3.00 11.94 19.70
N ILE A 335 -4.15 12.61 19.68
CA ILE A 335 -4.74 13.26 20.84
C ILE A 335 -6.23 12.97 20.86
N ALA A 336 -6.74 12.49 22.00
CA ALA A 336 -8.13 12.04 22.15
C ALA A 336 -8.66 12.40 23.55
N PRO A 337 -9.99 12.54 23.73
CA PRO A 337 -10.59 12.70 25.04
C PRO A 337 -10.25 11.52 25.97
N THR A 338 -10.06 11.78 27.26
CA THR A 338 -9.92 10.76 28.29
C THR A 338 -11.25 10.54 29.00
N GLU A 339 -11.42 9.35 29.56
CA GLU A 339 -12.54 9.06 30.45
C GLU A 339 -12.55 10.09 31.61
N LYS A 340 -13.64 10.86 31.72
CA LYS A 340 -13.80 11.77 32.85
C LYS A 340 -13.92 10.93 34.12
N ALA A 341 -13.05 11.18 35.10
CA ALA A 341 -13.23 10.61 36.42
C ALA A 341 -14.65 10.89 36.91
N PRO A 342 -15.37 9.90 37.47
CA PRO A 342 -16.73 10.09 37.95
C PRO A 342 -16.73 11.27 38.95
N THR A 343 -17.52 12.30 38.64
CA THR A 343 -17.71 13.42 39.53
C THR A 343 -18.44 12.91 40.76
N VAL A 344 -17.74 12.77 41.86
CA VAL A 344 -18.38 12.48 43.15
C VAL A 344 -19.28 13.67 43.46
N ALA A 345 -20.58 13.47 43.29
CA ALA A 345 -21.56 14.47 43.76
C ALA A 345 -21.33 14.69 45.26
N LYS A 346 -21.01 15.97 45.61
CA LYS A 346 -20.91 16.40 47.02
C LYS A 346 -22.26 16.43 47.65
#